data_c50e5ec8557ae97b2423162a5dab14bf
#
_entry.id   c50e5ec8557ae97b2423162a5dab14bf
#
_cell.length_a   1.000
_cell.length_b   1.000
_cell.length_c   1.000
_cell.angle_alpha   90.00
_cell.angle_beta   90.00
_cell.angle_gamma   90.00
#
_symmetry.space_group_name_H-M   'P 1'
#
loop_
_entity.id
_entity.type
_entity.pdbx_description
1 polymer ?
#
loop_
_entity_poly.entity_id
_entity_poly.type
_entity_poly.pdbx_seq_one_letter_code
_entity_poly.pdbx_strand_id
1 'polypeptide(L)'
;MTTAAADAGMPDPDLTGVRALLLDLDGVLVLKGEPLPGAAEAVRVLLRRGIPFRVLTNSSLWARDTLAGRLAAAGLPIEPGSLVTALSASADLAARRWSGRPVYVLSSRDALREFEGQRLLDDEAALADAASAAAVIVGDAGPAFTWPRLNAAFRLVLGGARLVAMHRNRWWLTPDGVTIDSGAFVRALEFATGRRALLVGKPAPGIFDAAYASLGRPGAGPDLPRQAVLMVGDDLRSDVAGARRSGLRAAFVLSGKQGPADLAAARRRHPGDLPDVVAPSLFDLVRALD
;
A
#
# COMPACT_ATOMS: atom_id res chain seq x y z
N MET A 1 8.94 -5.07 31.66
CA MET A 1 7.68 -4.80 32.40
C MET A 1 6.54 -4.85 31.41
N THR A 2 5.98 -5.89 31.32
CA THR A 2 4.67 -6.52 31.55
C THR A 2 3.69 -6.26 30.41
N THR A 3 3.64 -7.20 29.48
CA THR A 3 2.63 -7.40 28.42
C THR A 3 1.40 -8.15 28.95
N ALA A 4 0.68 -7.57 29.90
CA ALA A 4 -0.47 -8.24 30.52
C ALA A 4 -1.67 -7.28 30.67
N ALA A 5 -2.14 -6.72 29.53
CA ALA A 5 -3.35 -5.87 29.56
C ALA A 5 -4.19 -5.96 28.26
N ALA A 6 -4.06 -7.00 27.45
CA ALA A 6 -4.81 -7.13 26.18
C ALA A 6 -5.82 -8.29 26.15
N ASP A 7 -6.03 -9.00 27.25
CA ASP A 7 -6.87 -10.23 27.26
C ASP A 7 -8.26 -10.03 27.91
N ALA A 8 -8.80 -8.83 27.90
CA ALA A 8 -10.12 -8.54 28.46
C ALA A 8 -11.16 -8.36 27.33
N GLY A 9 -11.76 -9.48 26.87
CA GLY A 9 -13.16 -9.47 26.40
C GLY A 9 -13.42 -9.00 24.98
N MET A 10 -12.50 -9.14 24.01
CA MET A 10 -12.91 -9.07 22.61
C MET A 10 -13.60 -10.39 22.21
N PRO A 11 -14.80 -10.34 21.59
CA PRO A 11 -15.41 -11.55 21.08
C PRO A 11 -14.52 -12.20 20.02
N ASP A 12 -14.57 -13.52 19.92
CA ASP A 12 -13.88 -14.25 18.85
C ASP A 12 -14.25 -13.65 17.50
N PRO A 13 -13.26 -13.43 16.61
CA PRO A 13 -13.53 -12.84 15.30
C PRO A 13 -14.40 -13.76 14.45
N ASP A 14 -15.52 -13.24 13.94
CA ASP A 14 -16.31 -13.98 12.94
C ASP A 14 -15.57 -13.99 11.59
N LEU A 15 -14.87 -15.07 11.32
CA LEU A 15 -14.12 -15.32 10.08
C LEU A 15 -14.83 -16.30 9.14
N THR A 16 -16.09 -16.64 9.44
CA THR A 16 -16.90 -17.55 8.63
C THR A 16 -16.91 -17.13 7.15
N GLY A 17 -16.56 -18.05 6.26
CA GLY A 17 -16.53 -17.84 4.81
C GLY A 17 -15.33 -17.04 4.30
N VAL A 18 -14.35 -16.68 5.13
CA VAL A 18 -13.08 -16.12 4.66
C VAL A 18 -12.26 -17.22 4.00
N ARG A 19 -11.83 -17.00 2.77
CA ARG A 19 -11.06 -17.97 1.97
C ARG A 19 -9.76 -17.42 1.41
N ALA A 20 -9.53 -16.11 1.49
CA ALA A 20 -8.30 -15.46 1.09
C ALA A 20 -8.07 -14.17 1.87
N LEU A 21 -6.81 -13.73 1.95
CA LEU A 21 -6.42 -12.54 2.70
C LEU A 21 -5.68 -11.53 1.81
N LEU A 22 -5.95 -10.25 2.06
CA LEU A 22 -5.08 -9.15 1.68
C LEU A 22 -4.47 -8.59 2.96
N LEU A 23 -3.15 -8.56 3.07
CA LEU A 23 -2.43 -8.17 4.27
C LEU A 23 -1.76 -6.82 4.04
N ASP A 24 -2.00 -5.82 4.87
CA ASP A 24 -1.11 -4.67 4.87
C ASP A 24 0.29 -5.08 5.34
N LEU A 25 1.27 -4.27 5.03
CA LEU A 25 2.66 -4.50 5.42
C LEU A 25 2.97 -3.81 6.75
N ASP A 26 2.88 -2.47 6.78
CA ASP A 26 3.25 -1.66 7.93
C ASP A 26 2.15 -1.69 9.00
N GLY A 27 2.50 -2.10 10.23
CA GLY A 27 1.53 -2.27 11.32
C GLY A 27 0.82 -3.63 11.36
N VAL A 28 1.00 -4.47 10.33
CA VAL A 28 0.44 -5.84 10.25
C VAL A 28 1.54 -6.90 10.24
N LEU A 29 2.51 -6.78 9.34
CA LEU A 29 3.63 -7.70 9.20
C LEU A 29 4.92 -7.14 9.80
N VAL A 30 5.16 -5.86 9.60
CA VAL A 30 6.34 -5.14 10.10
C VAL A 30 5.95 -3.83 10.78
N LEU A 31 6.79 -3.35 11.67
CA LEU A 31 6.71 -2.01 12.25
C LEU A 31 8.11 -1.42 12.37
N LYS A 32 8.34 -0.22 11.84
CA LYS A 32 9.66 0.43 11.80
C LYS A 32 10.75 -0.44 11.12
N GLY A 33 10.35 -1.24 10.14
CA GLY A 33 11.26 -2.15 9.42
C GLY A 33 11.50 -3.50 10.07
N GLU A 34 11.02 -3.73 11.31
CA GLU A 34 11.16 -4.99 12.04
C GLU A 34 9.87 -5.81 12.00
N PRO A 35 9.96 -7.15 11.91
CA PRO A 35 8.78 -8.01 11.97
C PRO A 35 8.02 -7.85 13.29
N LEU A 36 6.70 -7.78 13.19
CA LEU A 36 5.84 -7.81 14.37
C LEU A 36 5.83 -9.20 15.02
N PRO A 37 5.66 -9.28 16.35
CA PRO A 37 5.55 -10.56 17.04
C PRO A 37 4.48 -11.45 16.42
N GLY A 38 4.84 -12.71 16.10
CA GLY A 38 3.94 -13.68 15.49
C GLY A 38 3.68 -13.51 13.98
N ALA A 39 4.08 -12.40 13.35
CA ALA A 39 3.83 -12.16 11.92
C ALA A 39 4.43 -13.24 11.02
N ALA A 40 5.69 -13.64 11.27
CA ALA A 40 6.33 -14.69 10.51
C ALA A 40 5.63 -16.05 10.67
N GLU A 41 5.16 -16.36 11.87
CA GLU A 41 4.40 -17.60 12.12
C GLU A 41 3.03 -17.55 11.44
N ALA A 42 2.34 -16.43 11.49
CA ALA A 42 1.06 -16.23 10.77
C ALA A 42 1.23 -16.50 9.26
N VAL A 43 2.27 -15.92 8.62
CA VAL A 43 2.57 -16.16 7.20
C VAL A 43 2.85 -17.65 6.93
N ARG A 44 3.66 -18.31 7.78
CA ARG A 44 3.91 -19.75 7.63
C ARG A 44 2.64 -20.58 7.80
N VAL A 45 1.73 -20.20 8.70
CA VAL A 45 0.43 -20.90 8.86
C VAL A 45 -0.39 -20.78 7.58
N LEU A 46 -0.51 -19.57 7.01
CA LEU A 46 -1.22 -19.36 5.75
C LEU A 46 -0.65 -20.20 4.61
N LEU A 47 0.67 -20.25 4.49
CA LEU A 47 1.37 -21.06 3.48
C LEU A 47 1.12 -22.57 3.69
N ARG A 48 1.25 -23.08 4.93
CA ARG A 48 1.01 -24.50 5.23
C ARG A 48 -0.44 -24.93 4.99
N ARG A 49 -1.40 -24.05 5.29
CA ARG A 49 -2.84 -24.32 5.07
C ARG A 49 -3.28 -24.08 3.63
N GLY A 50 -2.39 -23.56 2.75
CA GLY A 50 -2.74 -23.22 1.37
C GLY A 50 -3.77 -22.11 1.25
N ILE A 51 -3.86 -21.22 2.26
CA ILE A 51 -4.77 -20.07 2.23
C ILE A 51 -4.15 -19.00 1.33
N PRO A 52 -4.81 -18.63 0.21
CA PRO A 52 -4.28 -17.61 -0.68
C PRO A 52 -4.17 -16.26 0.02
N PHE A 53 -3.07 -15.57 -0.16
CA PHE A 53 -2.92 -14.20 0.32
C PHE A 53 -2.10 -13.33 -0.62
N ARG A 54 -2.26 -12.01 -0.50
CA ARG A 54 -1.37 -11.00 -1.08
C ARG A 54 -1.03 -9.98 -0.03
N VAL A 55 0.17 -9.43 -0.11
CA VAL A 55 0.57 -8.26 0.68
C VAL A 55 0.23 -7.02 -0.14
N LEU A 56 -0.69 -6.21 0.37
CA LEU A 56 -1.21 -4.99 -0.27
C LEU A 56 -0.71 -3.76 0.49
N THR A 57 0.29 -3.06 -0.04
CA THR A 57 0.96 -1.97 0.66
C THR A 57 1.06 -0.68 -0.16
N ASN A 58 1.08 0.46 0.54
CA ASN A 58 1.39 1.77 -0.04
C ASN A 58 2.90 1.99 -0.23
N SER A 59 3.76 0.99 0.03
CA SER A 59 5.20 1.10 -0.22
C SER A 59 5.47 1.52 -1.67
N SER A 60 6.35 2.51 -1.82
CA SER A 60 6.74 3.06 -3.12
C SER A 60 8.25 3.32 -3.24
N LEU A 61 9.03 2.87 -2.25
CA LEU A 61 10.48 3.10 -2.16
C LEU A 61 11.31 1.98 -2.80
N TRP A 62 10.81 0.71 -2.75
CA TRP A 62 11.53 -0.47 -3.18
C TRP A 62 10.77 -1.23 -4.27
N ALA A 63 11.48 -1.70 -5.29
CA ALA A 63 10.95 -2.68 -6.24
C ALA A 63 10.54 -3.96 -5.50
N ARG A 64 9.57 -4.71 -6.04
CA ARG A 64 9.02 -5.92 -5.40
C ARG A 64 10.09 -6.95 -5.05
N ASP A 65 11.08 -7.16 -5.93
CA ASP A 65 12.17 -8.10 -5.66
C ASP A 65 13.02 -7.66 -4.48
N THR A 66 13.37 -6.37 -4.42
CA THR A 66 14.13 -5.80 -3.30
C THR A 66 13.32 -5.88 -2.01
N LEU A 67 12.04 -5.52 -2.05
CA LEU A 67 11.16 -5.58 -0.88
C LEU A 67 11.01 -7.02 -0.38
N ALA A 68 10.76 -7.99 -1.26
CA ALA A 68 10.65 -9.40 -0.91
C ALA A 68 11.96 -9.95 -0.29
N GLY A 69 13.11 -9.58 -0.86
CA GLY A 69 14.41 -9.94 -0.32
C GLY A 69 14.64 -9.41 1.11
N ARG A 70 14.24 -8.16 1.36
CA ARG A 70 14.30 -7.54 2.70
C ARG A 70 13.37 -8.25 3.69
N LEU A 71 12.14 -8.58 3.28
CA LEU A 71 11.18 -9.32 4.09
C LEU A 71 11.68 -10.73 4.39
N ALA A 72 12.24 -11.42 3.40
CA ALA A 72 12.84 -12.76 3.60
C ALA A 72 14.01 -12.72 4.58
N ALA A 73 14.90 -11.73 4.47
CA ALA A 73 16.00 -11.53 5.42
C ALA A 73 15.50 -11.27 6.85
N ALA A 74 14.33 -10.66 7.00
CA ALA A 74 13.65 -10.44 8.27
C ALA A 74 12.81 -11.67 8.73
N GLY A 75 12.87 -12.81 8.03
CA GLY A 75 12.17 -14.04 8.39
C GLY A 75 10.72 -14.13 7.93
N LEU A 76 10.27 -13.23 7.06
CA LEU A 76 8.94 -13.22 6.43
C LEU A 76 9.06 -13.82 5.02
N PRO A 77 8.64 -15.09 4.78
CA PRO A 77 8.79 -15.77 3.49
C PRO A 77 7.71 -15.31 2.49
N ILE A 78 7.87 -14.11 1.96
CA ILE A 78 6.93 -13.47 1.01
C ILE A 78 7.60 -13.33 -0.34
N GLU A 79 7.04 -14.02 -1.34
CA GLU A 79 7.54 -13.98 -2.72
C GLU A 79 7.18 -12.66 -3.40
N PRO A 80 8.01 -12.16 -4.36
CA PRO A 80 7.72 -10.94 -5.10
C PRO A 80 6.34 -10.93 -5.78
N GLY A 81 5.90 -12.09 -6.31
CA GLY A 81 4.59 -12.26 -6.94
C GLY A 81 3.40 -12.15 -5.96
N SER A 82 3.66 -12.22 -4.65
CA SER A 82 2.65 -12.01 -3.61
C SER A 82 2.52 -10.54 -3.18
N LEU A 83 3.38 -9.64 -3.69
CA LEU A 83 3.39 -8.22 -3.36
C LEU A 83 2.57 -7.43 -4.38
N VAL A 84 1.60 -6.68 -3.91
CA VAL A 84 0.88 -5.63 -4.66
C VAL A 84 1.18 -4.30 -3.96
N THR A 85 2.05 -3.50 -4.56
CA THR A 85 2.50 -2.24 -3.98
C THR A 85 1.90 -1.04 -4.73
N ALA A 86 1.82 0.12 -4.09
CA ALA A 86 1.45 1.35 -4.80
C ALA A 86 2.41 1.64 -5.96
N LEU A 87 3.68 1.23 -5.82
CA LEU A 87 4.68 1.33 -6.87
C LEU A 87 4.34 0.43 -8.06
N SER A 88 4.16 -0.88 -7.86
CA SER A 88 3.85 -1.83 -8.95
C SER A 88 2.53 -1.48 -9.64
N ALA A 89 1.49 -1.11 -8.86
CA ALA A 89 0.23 -0.66 -9.44
C ALA A 89 0.36 0.63 -10.26
N SER A 90 1.30 1.53 -9.91
CA SER A 90 1.59 2.74 -10.68
C SER A 90 2.36 2.44 -11.96
N ALA A 91 3.28 1.48 -11.92
CA ALA A 91 3.99 1.00 -13.11
C ALA A 91 3.02 0.33 -14.10
N ASP A 92 2.13 -0.53 -13.59
CA ASP A 92 1.07 -1.15 -14.40
C ASP A 92 0.11 -0.10 -15.01
N LEU A 93 -0.25 0.92 -14.25
CA LEU A 93 -1.05 2.04 -14.76
C LEU A 93 -0.31 2.77 -15.90
N ALA A 94 0.98 3.04 -15.71
CA ALA A 94 1.81 3.71 -16.72
C ALA A 94 1.90 2.89 -18.00
N ALA A 95 2.17 1.60 -17.91
CA ALA A 95 2.26 0.68 -19.03
C ALA A 95 0.95 0.60 -19.83
N ARG A 96 -0.20 0.58 -19.14
CA ARG A 96 -1.52 0.55 -19.81
C ARG A 96 -1.94 1.89 -20.40
N ARG A 97 -1.67 3.01 -19.70
CA ARG A 97 -2.26 4.30 -20.07
C ARG A 97 -1.34 5.17 -20.91
N TRP A 98 -0.03 4.99 -20.78
CA TRP A 98 0.99 5.81 -21.43
C TRP A 98 2.07 4.96 -22.13
N SER A 99 1.70 3.77 -22.63
CA SER A 99 2.61 2.91 -23.39
C SER A 99 3.31 3.70 -24.50
N GLY A 100 4.64 3.59 -24.57
CA GLY A 100 5.47 4.30 -25.55
C GLY A 100 5.60 5.82 -25.34
N ARG A 101 4.82 6.43 -24.45
CA ARG A 101 4.90 7.86 -24.11
C ARG A 101 5.84 8.09 -22.93
N PRO A 102 6.61 9.20 -22.92
CA PRO A 102 7.50 9.49 -21.81
C PRO A 102 6.73 9.73 -20.51
N VAL A 103 7.24 9.22 -19.39
CA VAL A 103 6.76 9.53 -18.04
C VAL A 103 7.93 9.97 -17.16
N TYR A 104 7.69 10.89 -16.24
CA TYR A 104 8.65 11.31 -15.24
C TYR A 104 8.27 10.68 -13.90
N VAL A 105 9.17 9.89 -13.33
CA VAL A 105 8.93 9.20 -12.05
C VAL A 105 9.80 9.80 -10.96
N LEU A 106 9.17 10.42 -9.99
CA LEU A 106 9.82 11.03 -8.83
C LEU A 106 9.75 10.02 -7.68
N SER A 107 10.75 9.12 -7.64
CA SER A 107 10.88 8.05 -6.64
C SER A 107 12.35 7.66 -6.48
N SER A 108 12.63 6.60 -5.71
CA SER A 108 13.98 6.06 -5.54
C SER A 108 14.50 5.41 -6.82
N ARG A 109 15.83 5.26 -6.94
CA ARG A 109 16.43 4.54 -8.08
C ARG A 109 15.97 3.07 -8.15
N ASP A 110 15.82 2.41 -7.01
CA ASP A 110 15.36 1.02 -6.96
C ASP A 110 13.91 0.90 -7.45
N ALA A 111 13.05 1.85 -7.08
CA ALA A 111 11.67 1.90 -7.53
C ALA A 111 11.52 2.03 -9.07
N LEU A 112 12.46 2.69 -9.75
CA LEU A 112 12.43 2.82 -11.21
C LEU A 112 12.50 1.48 -11.95
N ARG A 113 13.01 0.43 -11.33
CA ARG A 113 13.07 -0.93 -11.89
C ARG A 113 11.68 -1.51 -12.18
N GLU A 114 10.65 -1.13 -11.42
CA GLU A 114 9.26 -1.56 -11.70
C GLU A 114 8.69 -0.97 -13.00
N PHE A 115 9.31 0.10 -13.52
CA PHE A 115 8.91 0.74 -14.78
C PHE A 115 9.72 0.23 -15.98
N GLU A 116 10.32 -0.96 -15.89
CA GLU A 116 11.04 -1.56 -17.01
C GLU A 116 10.12 -1.65 -18.26
N GLY A 117 10.66 -1.28 -19.43
CA GLY A 117 9.92 -1.19 -20.68
C GLY A 117 9.10 0.10 -20.86
N GLN A 118 9.00 0.96 -19.83
CA GLN A 118 8.39 2.28 -19.97
C GLN A 118 9.47 3.32 -20.33
N ARG A 119 9.13 4.27 -21.21
CA ARG A 119 10.02 5.40 -21.54
C ARG A 119 10.06 6.36 -20.35
N LEU A 120 11.14 6.31 -19.56
CA LEU A 120 11.36 7.24 -18.45
C LEU A 120 12.13 8.47 -18.91
N LEU A 121 11.71 9.64 -18.42
CA LEU A 121 12.53 10.86 -18.50
C LEU A 121 13.49 10.89 -17.30
N ASP A 122 14.74 11.23 -17.56
CA ASP A 122 15.67 11.63 -16.52
C ASP A 122 15.44 13.08 -16.07
N ASP A 123 16.17 13.50 -15.05
CA ASP A 123 16.02 14.85 -14.48
C ASP A 123 16.40 15.97 -15.47
N GLU A 124 17.39 15.73 -16.35
CA GLU A 124 17.86 16.70 -17.34
C GLU A 124 16.81 16.90 -18.45
N ALA A 125 16.30 15.82 -19.02
CA ALA A 125 15.24 15.87 -20.04
C ALA A 125 13.94 16.48 -19.48
N ALA A 126 13.60 16.17 -18.22
CA ALA A 126 12.43 16.72 -17.54
C ALA A 126 12.52 18.24 -17.27
N LEU A 127 13.74 18.76 -17.10
CA LEU A 127 13.98 20.20 -16.93
C LEU A 127 14.04 20.96 -18.26
N ALA A 128 14.47 20.29 -19.35
CA ALA A 128 14.67 20.89 -20.66
C ALA A 128 13.35 21.23 -21.37
N ASP A 129 12.33 20.36 -21.27
CA ASP A 129 11.05 20.53 -21.97
C ASP A 129 9.85 20.22 -21.08
N ALA A 130 9.09 21.24 -20.71
CA ALA A 130 7.89 21.15 -19.87
C ALA A 130 6.73 20.34 -20.53
N ALA A 131 6.75 20.13 -21.83
CA ALA A 131 5.71 19.37 -22.56
C ALA A 131 6.11 17.92 -22.85
N SER A 132 7.31 17.48 -22.42
CA SER A 132 7.90 16.19 -22.79
C SER A 132 7.23 14.98 -22.15
N ALA A 133 6.51 15.12 -21.02
CA ALA A 133 5.94 14.00 -20.28
C ALA A 133 4.43 13.85 -20.48
N ALA A 134 3.98 12.59 -20.57
CA ALA A 134 2.55 12.24 -20.50
C ALA A 134 2.02 12.20 -19.06
N ALA A 135 2.89 11.84 -18.11
CA ALA A 135 2.57 11.82 -16.69
C ALA A 135 3.79 12.13 -15.82
N VAL A 136 3.51 12.67 -14.64
CA VAL A 136 4.44 12.79 -13.50
C VAL A 136 3.90 11.88 -12.41
N ILE A 137 4.68 10.88 -12.03
CA ILE A 137 4.29 9.85 -11.05
C ILE A 137 5.15 10.05 -9.80
N VAL A 138 4.51 10.32 -8.67
CA VAL A 138 5.20 10.66 -7.41
C VAL A 138 5.04 9.54 -6.40
N GLY A 139 6.16 8.94 -6.00
CA GLY A 139 6.30 7.99 -4.90
C GLY A 139 7.28 8.52 -3.86
N ASP A 140 7.79 7.65 -2.99
CA ASP A 140 8.81 8.04 -2.03
C ASP A 140 10.20 8.12 -2.71
N ALA A 141 10.83 9.27 -2.57
CA ALA A 141 12.16 9.54 -3.08
C ALA A 141 13.16 9.88 -1.95
N GLY A 142 12.71 9.92 -0.70
CA GLY A 142 13.54 10.29 0.44
C GLY A 142 14.31 11.60 0.21
N PRO A 143 15.64 11.64 0.47
CA PRO A 143 16.46 12.82 0.23
C PRO A 143 16.52 13.31 -1.21
N ALA A 144 16.09 12.48 -2.19
CA ALA A 144 16.03 12.86 -3.59
C ALA A 144 14.83 13.74 -3.96
N PHE A 145 13.96 14.11 -3.00
CA PHE A 145 13.01 15.22 -3.14
C PHE A 145 13.74 16.56 -3.09
N THR A 146 14.54 16.83 -4.11
CA THR A 146 15.28 18.08 -4.25
C THR A 146 14.46 19.14 -4.97
N TRP A 147 14.82 20.43 -4.75
CA TRP A 147 14.15 21.54 -5.44
C TRP A 147 14.16 21.38 -6.99
N PRO A 148 15.31 21.05 -7.65
CA PRO A 148 15.30 20.86 -9.11
C PRO A 148 14.30 19.80 -9.58
N ARG A 149 14.23 18.64 -8.91
CA ARG A 149 13.32 17.55 -9.27
C ARG A 149 11.87 17.93 -9.06
N LEU A 150 11.54 18.60 -7.95
CA LEU A 150 10.19 19.11 -7.69
C LEU A 150 9.78 20.17 -8.71
N ASN A 151 10.71 21.06 -9.09
CA ASN A 151 10.48 22.09 -10.09
C ASN A 151 10.30 21.50 -11.50
N ALA A 152 11.04 20.45 -11.86
CA ALA A 152 10.80 19.67 -13.09
C ALA A 152 9.40 19.08 -13.10
N ALA A 153 9.00 18.37 -12.04
CA ALA A 153 7.65 17.81 -11.88
C ALA A 153 6.57 18.89 -12.00
N PHE A 154 6.75 20.04 -11.35
CA PHE A 154 5.84 21.18 -11.42
C PHE A 154 5.68 21.68 -12.85
N ARG A 155 6.78 21.94 -13.59
CA ARG A 155 6.75 22.41 -14.98
C ARG A 155 6.07 21.42 -15.91
N LEU A 156 6.38 20.12 -15.79
CA LEU A 156 5.76 19.06 -16.59
C LEU A 156 4.24 19.00 -16.36
N VAL A 157 3.77 19.11 -15.12
CA VAL A 157 2.32 19.13 -14.82
C VAL A 157 1.65 20.38 -15.38
N LEU A 158 2.28 21.56 -15.32
CA LEU A 158 1.79 22.77 -15.97
C LEU A 158 1.76 22.62 -17.50
N GLY A 159 2.75 21.94 -18.09
CA GLY A 159 2.82 21.63 -19.54
C GLY A 159 1.80 20.59 -20.01
N GLY A 160 0.98 20.05 -19.09
CA GLY A 160 -0.13 19.14 -19.43
C GLY A 160 0.06 17.69 -19.00
N ALA A 161 1.18 17.32 -18.38
CA ALA A 161 1.38 15.98 -17.86
C ALA A 161 0.35 15.65 -16.75
N ARG A 162 -0.14 14.41 -16.73
CA ARG A 162 -1.04 13.93 -15.68
C ARG A 162 -0.28 13.75 -14.38
N LEU A 163 -0.67 14.47 -13.32
CA LEU A 163 -0.12 14.22 -11.99
C LEU A 163 -0.73 12.94 -11.40
N VAL A 164 0.13 12.02 -10.96
CA VAL A 164 -0.21 10.74 -10.34
C VAL A 164 0.49 10.64 -8.98
N ALA A 165 -0.24 10.24 -7.96
CA ALA A 165 0.28 9.95 -6.63
C ALA A 165 0.26 8.44 -6.40
N MET A 166 1.40 7.83 -6.12
CA MET A 166 1.45 6.43 -5.71
C MET A 166 0.67 6.25 -4.41
N HIS A 167 0.83 7.16 -3.45
CA HIS A 167 0.01 7.24 -2.24
C HIS A 167 -0.03 8.69 -1.71
N ARG A 168 -0.80 8.90 -0.61
CA ARG A 168 -0.96 10.23 0.02
C ARG A 168 -0.68 10.20 1.51
N ASN A 169 0.17 9.27 1.97
CA ASN A 169 0.58 9.23 3.36
C ASN A 169 1.29 10.54 3.72
N ARG A 170 0.99 11.04 4.91
CA ARG A 170 1.55 12.31 5.39
C ARG A 170 2.94 12.12 6.00
N TRP A 171 3.12 11.01 6.66
CA TRP A 171 4.31 10.58 7.37
C TRP A 171 4.29 9.07 7.56
N TRP A 172 5.44 8.49 7.83
CA TRP A 172 5.60 7.09 8.19
C TRP A 172 6.61 6.95 9.34
N LEU A 173 6.65 5.77 9.97
CA LEU A 173 7.55 5.47 11.07
C LEU A 173 8.79 4.78 10.53
N THR A 174 9.95 5.42 10.76
CA THR A 174 11.27 4.85 10.51
C THR A 174 11.94 4.49 11.83
N PRO A 175 13.07 3.75 11.80
CA PRO A 175 13.89 3.58 13.02
C PRO A 175 14.27 4.90 13.69
N ASP A 176 14.49 5.96 12.89
CA ASP A 176 14.89 7.29 13.37
C ASP A 176 13.70 8.14 13.86
N GLY A 177 12.48 7.63 13.78
CA GLY A 177 11.27 8.29 14.23
C GLY A 177 10.27 8.63 13.13
N VAL A 178 9.42 9.63 13.39
CA VAL A 178 8.40 10.09 12.43
C VAL A 178 9.08 10.84 11.29
N THR A 179 8.89 10.36 10.07
CA THR A 179 9.50 10.93 8.86
C THR A 179 8.41 11.40 7.89
N ILE A 180 8.65 12.56 7.23
CA ILE A 180 7.76 13.09 6.20
C ILE A 180 7.66 12.10 5.04
N ASP A 181 6.44 11.91 4.49
CA ASP A 181 6.19 11.00 3.38
C ASP A 181 5.81 11.75 2.09
N SER A 182 5.82 11.05 0.97
CA SER A 182 5.58 11.58 -0.38
C SER A 182 4.27 12.34 -0.54
N GLY A 183 3.26 12.04 0.27
CA GLY A 183 1.98 12.74 0.26
C GLY A 183 2.10 14.25 0.50
N ALA A 184 3.10 14.70 1.25
CA ALA A 184 3.38 16.13 1.45
C ALA A 184 3.85 16.81 0.15
N PHE A 185 4.73 16.14 -0.61
CA PHE A 185 5.25 16.63 -1.90
C PHE A 185 4.18 16.58 -3.00
N VAL A 186 3.33 15.54 -3.00
CA VAL A 186 2.13 15.49 -3.86
C VAL A 186 1.23 16.70 -3.58
N ARG A 187 0.98 17.02 -2.30
CA ARG A 187 0.15 18.19 -1.93
C ARG A 187 0.80 19.52 -2.34
N ALA A 188 2.11 19.64 -2.23
CA ALA A 188 2.83 20.82 -2.72
C ALA A 188 2.65 21.00 -4.23
N LEU A 189 2.80 19.94 -5.02
CA LEU A 189 2.57 19.96 -6.47
C LEU A 189 1.10 20.25 -6.81
N GLU A 190 0.14 19.65 -6.12
CA GLU A 190 -1.29 19.95 -6.29
C GLU A 190 -1.60 21.42 -6.02
N PHE A 191 -1.05 21.96 -4.92
CA PHE A 191 -1.23 23.38 -4.55
C PHE A 191 -0.65 24.32 -5.59
N ALA A 192 0.60 24.08 -6.00
CA ALA A 192 1.32 24.94 -6.93
C ALA A 192 0.75 24.91 -8.36
N THR A 193 0.23 23.76 -8.80
CA THR A 193 -0.30 23.58 -10.17
C THR A 193 -1.81 23.77 -10.29
N GLY A 194 -2.55 23.77 -9.19
CA GLY A 194 -4.02 23.70 -9.19
C GLY A 194 -4.59 22.38 -9.71
N ARG A 195 -3.75 21.37 -9.97
CA ARG A 195 -4.16 20.07 -10.52
C ARG A 195 -4.27 19.03 -9.43
N ARG A 196 -5.33 18.21 -9.48
CA ARG A 196 -5.50 17.07 -8.56
C ARG A 196 -4.77 15.84 -9.09
N ALA A 197 -3.96 15.20 -8.22
CA ALA A 197 -3.32 13.94 -8.54
C ALA A 197 -4.32 12.79 -8.62
N LEU A 198 -4.11 11.89 -9.58
CA LEU A 198 -4.75 10.58 -9.60
C LEU A 198 -4.08 9.72 -8.52
N LEU A 199 -4.83 9.27 -7.54
CA LEU A 199 -4.35 8.36 -6.49
C LEU A 199 -4.40 6.92 -6.98
N VAL A 200 -3.30 6.17 -6.82
CA VAL A 200 -3.19 4.75 -7.22
C VAL A 200 -3.29 3.82 -6.01
N GLY A 201 -2.48 4.05 -4.97
CA GLY A 201 -2.46 3.23 -3.75
C GLY A 201 -3.70 3.37 -2.89
N LYS A 202 -3.75 2.60 -1.81
CA LYS A 202 -4.84 2.63 -0.83
C LYS A 202 -5.12 4.07 -0.36
N PRO A 203 -6.38 4.50 -0.21
CA PRO A 203 -7.64 3.75 -0.34
C PRO A 203 -8.28 3.77 -1.75
N ALA A 204 -7.54 3.97 -2.84
CA ALA A 204 -8.11 3.96 -4.18
C ALA A 204 -8.61 2.54 -4.54
N PRO A 205 -9.85 2.39 -5.09
CA PRO A 205 -10.39 1.06 -5.38
C PRO A 205 -9.52 0.21 -6.31
N GLY A 206 -8.86 0.83 -7.29
CA GLY A 206 -8.07 0.13 -8.31
C GLY A 206 -6.93 -0.75 -7.75
N ILE A 207 -6.33 -0.40 -6.61
CA ILE A 207 -5.28 -1.24 -6.02
C ILE A 207 -5.88 -2.48 -5.34
N PHE A 208 -7.07 -2.37 -4.74
CA PHE A 208 -7.81 -3.51 -4.19
C PHE A 208 -8.29 -4.44 -5.29
N ASP A 209 -8.76 -3.88 -6.43
CA ASP A 209 -9.14 -4.65 -7.60
C ASP A 209 -7.96 -5.43 -8.18
N ALA A 210 -6.80 -4.80 -8.28
CA ALA A 210 -5.56 -5.45 -8.73
C ALA A 210 -5.13 -6.58 -7.77
N ALA A 211 -5.16 -6.32 -6.46
CA ALA A 211 -4.84 -7.31 -5.43
C ALA A 211 -5.82 -8.48 -5.45
N TYR A 212 -7.12 -8.20 -5.53
CA TYR A 212 -8.16 -9.23 -5.65
C TYR A 212 -7.95 -10.08 -6.91
N ALA A 213 -7.76 -9.46 -8.07
CA ALA A 213 -7.54 -10.18 -9.34
C ALA A 213 -6.30 -11.08 -9.28
N SER A 214 -5.25 -10.66 -8.58
CA SER A 214 -4.01 -11.43 -8.44
C SER A 214 -4.12 -12.66 -7.53
N LEU A 215 -5.18 -12.80 -6.71
CA LEU A 215 -5.43 -14.00 -5.92
C LEU A 215 -5.79 -15.22 -6.78
N GLY A 216 -6.26 -15.00 -8.01
CA GLY A 216 -6.61 -16.03 -8.95
C GLY A 216 -5.43 -16.47 -9.84
N ARG A 217 -5.74 -17.31 -10.84
CA ARG A 217 -4.79 -17.64 -11.90
C ARG A 217 -4.58 -16.45 -12.82
N PRO A 218 -3.39 -16.27 -13.41
CA PRO A 218 -3.16 -15.23 -14.39
C PRO A 218 -4.21 -15.23 -15.50
N GLY A 219 -4.87 -14.08 -15.70
CA GLY A 219 -5.89 -13.90 -16.75
C GLY A 219 -7.32 -14.38 -16.42
N ALA A 220 -7.52 -15.13 -15.32
CA ALA A 220 -8.84 -15.67 -14.97
C ALA A 220 -9.48 -15.00 -13.73
N GLY A 221 -8.69 -14.26 -12.94
CA GLY A 221 -9.15 -13.77 -11.64
C GLY A 221 -9.40 -14.88 -10.61
N PRO A 222 -9.74 -14.54 -9.36
CA PRO A 222 -10.02 -15.52 -8.34
C PRO A 222 -11.43 -16.09 -8.54
N ASP A 223 -11.55 -17.41 -8.38
CA ASP A 223 -12.86 -18.09 -8.25
C ASP A 223 -13.39 -17.96 -6.81
N LEU A 224 -13.48 -16.73 -6.33
CA LEU A 224 -13.90 -16.38 -4.98
C LEU A 224 -14.78 -15.14 -5.03
N PRO A 225 -15.93 -15.11 -4.33
CA PRO A 225 -16.66 -13.87 -4.17
C PRO A 225 -15.85 -12.86 -3.35
N ARG A 226 -16.02 -11.56 -3.61
CA ARG A 226 -15.30 -10.49 -2.89
C ARG A 226 -15.49 -10.58 -1.36
N GLN A 227 -16.67 -11.01 -0.91
CA GLN A 227 -16.97 -11.20 0.51
C GLN A 227 -16.20 -12.37 1.17
N ALA A 228 -15.58 -13.25 0.39
CA ALA A 228 -14.67 -14.28 0.90
C ALA A 228 -13.22 -13.81 1.03
N VAL A 229 -12.93 -12.56 0.68
CA VAL A 229 -11.61 -11.97 0.80
C VAL A 229 -11.61 -10.93 1.94
N LEU A 230 -10.71 -11.11 2.90
CA LEU A 230 -10.57 -10.24 4.06
C LEU A 230 -9.31 -9.39 3.94
N MET A 231 -9.44 -8.06 3.89
CA MET A 231 -8.33 -7.13 4.06
C MET A 231 -7.99 -6.98 5.54
N VAL A 232 -6.75 -7.23 5.90
CA VAL A 232 -6.22 -7.04 7.25
C VAL A 232 -5.31 -5.82 7.26
N GLY A 233 -5.66 -4.81 8.05
CA GLY A 233 -4.90 -3.56 8.11
C GLY A 233 -4.98 -2.85 9.45
N ASP A 234 -4.10 -1.88 9.66
CA ASP A 234 -3.99 -1.05 10.87
C ASP A 234 -4.49 0.39 10.67
N ASP A 235 -4.94 0.73 9.45
CA ASP A 235 -5.44 2.06 9.10
C ASP A 235 -6.91 2.00 8.71
N LEU A 236 -7.77 2.61 9.54
CA LEU A 236 -9.22 2.63 9.33
C LEU A 236 -9.64 3.28 8.02
N ARG A 237 -8.86 4.22 7.50
CA ARG A 237 -9.17 4.93 6.27
C ARG A 237 -8.60 4.25 5.03
N SER A 238 -7.32 3.92 5.04
CA SER A 238 -6.65 3.36 3.86
C SER A 238 -7.00 1.90 3.65
N ASP A 239 -7.04 1.10 4.71
CA ASP A 239 -7.25 -0.34 4.63
C ASP A 239 -8.73 -0.69 4.77
N VAL A 240 -9.30 -0.36 5.93
CA VAL A 240 -10.67 -0.77 6.27
C VAL A 240 -11.68 -0.13 5.33
N ALA A 241 -11.77 1.20 5.31
CA ALA A 241 -12.72 1.90 4.45
C ALA A 241 -12.43 1.70 2.95
N GLY A 242 -11.15 1.57 2.56
CA GLY A 242 -10.75 1.26 1.19
C GLY A 242 -11.26 -0.11 0.73
N ALA A 243 -11.03 -1.16 1.54
CA ALA A 243 -11.50 -2.52 1.28
C ALA A 243 -13.04 -2.60 1.21
N ARG A 244 -13.73 -2.01 2.20
CA ARG A 244 -15.20 -1.97 2.25
C ARG A 244 -15.80 -1.35 1.00
N ARG A 245 -15.28 -0.20 0.56
CA ARG A 245 -15.72 0.46 -0.69
C ARG A 245 -15.41 -0.34 -1.95
N SER A 246 -14.45 -1.28 -1.87
CA SER A 246 -14.13 -2.22 -2.94
C SER A 246 -14.93 -3.52 -2.84
N GLY A 247 -15.91 -3.62 -1.93
CA GLY A 247 -16.79 -4.79 -1.74
C GLY A 247 -16.11 -5.97 -1.02
N LEU A 248 -14.94 -5.76 -0.40
CA LEU A 248 -14.22 -6.75 0.41
C LEU A 248 -14.66 -6.68 1.87
N ARG A 249 -14.42 -7.74 2.64
CA ARG A 249 -14.45 -7.69 4.09
C ARG A 249 -13.18 -7.01 4.62
N ALA A 250 -13.25 -6.47 5.83
CA ALA A 250 -12.11 -5.77 6.43
C ALA A 250 -11.94 -6.13 7.91
N ALA A 251 -10.70 -6.46 8.29
CA ALA A 251 -10.26 -6.63 9.66
C ALA A 251 -9.34 -5.47 10.06
N PHE A 252 -9.55 -4.93 11.24
CA PHE A 252 -8.70 -3.93 11.86
C PHE A 252 -7.85 -4.59 12.95
N VAL A 253 -6.52 -4.50 12.82
CA VAL A 253 -5.59 -5.00 13.83
C VAL A 253 -5.02 -3.87 14.67
N LEU A 254 -4.81 -4.15 15.96
CA LEU A 254 -4.35 -3.18 16.96
C LEU A 254 -2.82 -3.15 17.11
N SER A 255 -2.10 -3.86 16.24
CA SER A 255 -0.63 -3.97 16.26
C SER A 255 0.09 -2.79 15.62
N GLY A 256 -0.61 -1.89 14.93
CA GLY A 256 -0.03 -0.81 14.14
C GLY A 256 -0.19 0.58 14.75
N LYS A 257 -0.38 1.57 13.87
CA LYS A 257 -0.39 3.01 14.23
C LYS A 257 -1.69 3.50 14.84
N GLN A 258 -2.81 2.85 14.59
CA GLN A 258 -4.11 3.22 15.12
C GLN A 258 -4.58 2.22 16.18
N GLY A 259 -5.34 2.70 17.15
CA GLY A 259 -5.77 1.91 18.30
C GLY A 259 -7.26 2.01 18.59
N PRO A 260 -7.70 1.50 19.79
CA PRO A 260 -9.11 1.50 20.19
C PRO A 260 -9.75 2.89 20.20
N ALA A 261 -8.99 3.93 20.52
CA ALA A 261 -9.50 5.31 20.53
C ALA A 261 -9.85 5.80 19.12
N ASP A 262 -9.03 5.44 18.12
CA ASP A 262 -9.29 5.77 16.71
C ASP A 262 -10.53 5.04 16.20
N LEU A 263 -10.66 3.75 16.54
CA LEU A 263 -11.85 2.96 16.21
C LEU A 263 -13.12 3.55 16.85
N ALA A 264 -13.06 3.97 18.11
CA ALA A 264 -14.18 4.63 18.78
C ALA A 264 -14.54 5.96 18.12
N ALA A 265 -13.54 6.73 17.65
CA ALA A 265 -13.76 7.96 16.90
C ALA A 265 -14.37 7.68 15.52
N ALA A 266 -13.91 6.63 14.82
CA ALA A 266 -14.46 6.22 13.53
C ALA A 266 -15.92 5.77 13.63
N ARG A 267 -16.30 5.04 14.67
CA ARG A 267 -17.69 4.64 14.93
C ARG A 267 -18.65 5.83 15.01
N ARG A 268 -18.18 6.96 15.57
CA ARG A 268 -18.99 8.18 15.65
C ARG A 268 -19.07 8.98 14.35
N ARG A 269 -17.98 8.97 13.55
CA ARG A 269 -17.84 9.84 12.37
C ARG A 269 -18.18 9.16 11.05
N HIS A 270 -17.93 7.86 10.94
CA HIS A 270 -18.00 7.09 9.70
C HIS A 270 -18.58 5.69 9.94
N PRO A 271 -19.84 5.55 10.42
CA PRO A 271 -20.41 4.26 10.79
C PRO A 271 -20.50 3.25 9.64
N GLY A 272 -20.52 3.70 8.38
CA GLY A 272 -20.54 2.84 7.20
C GLY A 272 -19.19 2.24 6.78
N ASP A 273 -18.09 2.77 7.32
CA ASP A 273 -16.72 2.37 6.94
C ASP A 273 -16.02 1.58 8.09
N LEU A 274 -16.78 0.91 8.94
CA LEU A 274 -16.24 0.15 10.09
C LEU A 274 -15.70 -1.22 9.66
N PRO A 275 -14.71 -1.78 10.39
CA PRO A 275 -14.24 -3.14 10.16
C PRO A 275 -15.33 -4.16 10.51
N ASP A 276 -15.34 -5.28 9.77
CA ASP A 276 -16.17 -6.46 10.08
C ASP A 276 -15.59 -7.22 11.28
N VAL A 277 -14.26 -7.16 11.45
CA VAL A 277 -13.50 -7.87 12.47
C VAL A 277 -12.50 -6.92 13.13
N VAL A 278 -12.28 -7.06 14.44
CA VAL A 278 -11.18 -6.42 15.18
C VAL A 278 -10.37 -7.52 15.84
N ALA A 279 -9.04 -7.48 15.71
CA ALA A 279 -8.15 -8.45 16.33
C ALA A 279 -6.92 -7.76 16.94
N PRO A 280 -6.26 -8.35 17.96
CA PRO A 280 -5.03 -7.79 18.51
C PRO A 280 -3.90 -7.71 17.47
N SER A 281 -3.73 -8.76 16.68
CA SER A 281 -2.68 -8.88 15.65
C SER A 281 -3.11 -9.79 14.50
N LEU A 282 -2.28 -9.82 13.43
CA LEU A 282 -2.44 -10.81 12.37
C LEU A 282 -2.34 -12.25 12.89
N PHE A 283 -1.45 -12.49 13.85
CA PHE A 283 -1.24 -13.83 14.41
C PHE A 283 -2.50 -14.35 15.10
N ASP A 284 -3.15 -13.52 15.92
CA ASP A 284 -4.40 -13.89 16.59
C ASP A 284 -5.52 -14.15 15.59
N LEU A 285 -5.62 -13.32 14.55
CA LEU A 285 -6.60 -13.48 13.49
C LEU A 285 -6.38 -14.80 12.71
N VAL A 286 -5.13 -15.12 12.34
CA VAL A 286 -4.83 -16.35 11.58
C VAL A 286 -5.03 -17.61 12.41
N ARG A 287 -4.83 -17.53 13.73
CA ARG A 287 -5.15 -18.66 14.64
C ARG A 287 -6.64 -18.95 14.72
N ALA A 288 -7.48 -17.94 14.55
CA ALA A 288 -8.93 -18.07 14.57
C ALA A 288 -9.53 -18.42 13.20
N LEU A 289 -8.72 -18.52 12.13
CA LEU A 289 -9.16 -19.08 10.85
C LEU A 289 -9.28 -20.60 10.97
N ASP A 290 -10.43 -21.13 10.58
CA ASP A 290 -10.69 -22.59 10.50
C ASP A 290 -9.96 -23.26 9.32
#